data_adb4260aa933461e8945a6fc034baa63
#
_entry.id   adb4260aa933461e8945a6fc034baa63
#
_cell.length_a   1.000
_cell.length_b   1.000
_cell.length_c   1.000
_cell.angle_alpha   90.00
_cell.angle_beta   90.00
_cell.angle_gamma   90.00
#
_symmetry.space_group_name_H-M   'P 1'
#
loop_
_entity.id
_entity.type
_entity.pdbx_description
1 polymer ?
#
loop_
_entity_poly.entity_id
_entity_poly.type
_entity_poly.pdbx_seq_one_letter_code
_entity_poly.pdbx_strand_id
1 'polypeptide(L)'
;PDPAVQVSLQSAGDSFDSRIIQSVSKIAKREGILNENIEVNQKSLLLRTNSYEEQIKLKDELRKELGPDYVVALNLAYSTPAWLQNLNATPLKLGLDLRGGIYFLLEVDTDSLIETRLEANAEDFKRRLREESLNFRSVESNEESVTFLFSTEEDKSDSLIFLRGFLTDFEIDEESESFKINFSREGITSIQDYAVQQNLTTLRNRVNELGVSEPVVQREGTKRISVQLPGIQDTAEAKKIIGKTANLEFRLEANNRTLRSRKEAFDFRGVSVDLEKNIIISGDKVADANVGYDESGFPQVNITLDGEGGAKMHRSTRNNAVSYTHL
;
A
#
# COMPACT_ATOMS: atom_id res chain seq x y z
N PRO A 1 -16.57 8.83 28.72
CA PRO A 1 -16.89 8.18 27.45
C PRO A 1 -17.42 6.78 27.75
N ASP A 2 -18.50 6.41 27.04
CA ASP A 2 -19.15 5.12 27.19
C ASP A 2 -18.58 4.12 26.19
N PRO A 3 -18.47 2.83 26.53
CA PRO A 3 -18.09 1.80 25.58
C PRO A 3 -19.08 1.79 24.40
N ALA A 4 -18.59 1.70 23.17
CA ALA A 4 -19.42 1.70 21.98
C ALA A 4 -18.84 0.81 20.88
N VAL A 5 -19.72 0.26 20.03
CA VAL A 5 -19.31 -0.45 18.81
C VAL A 5 -19.59 0.45 17.62
N GLN A 6 -18.59 0.61 16.78
CA GLN A 6 -18.70 1.33 15.53
C GLN A 6 -18.77 0.36 14.37
N VAL A 7 -19.75 0.54 13.50
CA VAL A 7 -19.86 -0.16 12.23
C VAL A 7 -19.59 0.85 11.12
N SER A 8 -18.62 0.55 10.24
CA SER A 8 -18.23 1.38 9.10
C SER A 8 -18.27 0.57 7.82
N LEU A 9 -18.50 1.22 6.69
CA LEU A 9 -18.43 0.62 5.36
C LEU A 9 -16.96 0.45 4.94
N GLN A 10 -16.63 -0.67 4.32
CA GLN A 10 -15.28 -0.93 3.81
C GLN A 10 -14.96 -0.10 2.55
N SER A 11 -15.98 0.31 1.79
CA SER A 11 -15.85 1.15 0.58
C SER A 11 -16.13 2.63 0.86
N ALA A 12 -15.26 3.51 0.41
CA ALA A 12 -15.30 4.95 0.69
C ALA A 12 -16.44 5.74 0.00
N GLY A 13 -17.25 5.11 -0.83
CA GLY A 13 -18.29 5.76 -1.66
C GLY A 13 -19.73 5.51 -1.26
N ASP A 14 -20.00 4.54 -0.39
CA ASP A 14 -21.37 4.11 -0.09
C ASP A 14 -21.93 4.78 1.17
N SER A 15 -23.25 4.97 1.19
CA SER A 15 -24.03 5.33 2.39
C SER A 15 -24.71 4.08 2.93
N PHE A 16 -24.97 4.05 4.23
CA PHE A 16 -25.70 2.94 4.84
C PHE A 16 -27.11 2.81 4.24
N ASP A 17 -27.41 1.64 3.66
CA ASP A 17 -28.77 1.29 3.24
C ASP A 17 -29.68 1.15 4.49
N SER A 18 -30.92 1.60 4.36
CA SER A 18 -31.94 1.47 5.40
C SER A 18 -32.12 0.03 5.90
N ARG A 19 -31.88 -0.97 5.05
CA ARG A 19 -31.91 -2.40 5.40
C ARG A 19 -30.82 -2.77 6.39
N ILE A 20 -29.62 -2.24 6.22
CA ILE A 20 -28.49 -2.49 7.11
C ILE A 20 -28.73 -1.83 8.47
N ILE A 21 -29.22 -0.59 8.49
CA ILE A 21 -29.57 0.10 9.73
C ILE A 21 -30.63 -0.70 10.51
N GLN A 22 -31.63 -1.27 9.83
CA GLN A 22 -32.63 -2.12 10.45
C GLN A 22 -32.05 -3.43 10.98
N SER A 23 -31.15 -4.07 10.23
CA SER A 23 -30.45 -5.29 10.66
C SER A 23 -29.62 -5.04 11.90
N VAL A 24 -28.78 -3.99 11.88
CA VAL A 24 -27.98 -3.58 13.04
C VAL A 24 -28.85 -3.25 14.25
N SER A 25 -29.96 -2.51 14.06
CA SER A 25 -30.90 -2.21 15.14
C SER A 25 -31.58 -3.46 15.70
N LYS A 26 -31.86 -4.46 14.86
CA LYS A 26 -32.45 -5.74 15.30
C LYS A 26 -31.44 -6.56 16.11
N ILE A 27 -30.20 -6.59 15.71
CA ILE A 27 -29.12 -7.27 16.44
C ILE A 27 -28.90 -6.55 17.80
N ALA A 28 -28.78 -5.23 17.78
CA ALA A 28 -28.59 -4.42 18.97
C ALA A 28 -29.76 -4.65 20.02
N LYS A 29 -31.00 -4.70 19.55
CA LYS A 29 -32.14 -5.00 20.40
C LYS A 29 -32.09 -6.41 21.01
N ARG A 30 -31.61 -7.39 20.24
CA ARG A 30 -31.48 -8.76 20.76
C ARG A 30 -30.46 -8.84 21.90
N GLU A 31 -29.42 -8.00 21.83
CA GLU A 31 -28.39 -7.86 22.87
C GLU A 31 -28.79 -6.83 23.98
N GLY A 32 -29.99 -6.36 24.00
CA GLY A 32 -30.54 -5.48 25.07
C GLY A 32 -30.23 -3.99 24.90
N ILE A 33 -29.70 -3.57 23.73
CA ILE A 33 -29.38 -2.16 23.46
C ILE A 33 -30.61 -1.44 22.92
N LEU A 34 -30.92 -0.31 23.50
CA LEU A 34 -32.05 0.53 23.09
C LEU A 34 -31.71 1.33 21.83
N ASN A 35 -32.70 1.60 20.99
CA ASN A 35 -32.54 2.38 19.78
C ASN A 35 -31.98 3.81 20.02
N GLU A 36 -32.22 4.37 21.20
CA GLU A 36 -31.72 5.67 21.63
C GLU A 36 -30.18 5.71 21.73
N ASN A 37 -29.55 4.54 21.84
CA ASN A 37 -28.11 4.37 21.95
C ASN A 37 -27.44 4.14 20.59
N ILE A 38 -28.16 4.26 19.47
CA ILE A 38 -27.66 4.09 18.12
C ILE A 38 -27.60 5.46 17.46
N GLU A 39 -26.36 5.93 17.21
CA GLU A 39 -26.09 7.15 16.46
C GLU A 39 -25.77 6.79 15.00
N VAL A 40 -26.52 7.38 14.06
CA VAL A 40 -26.36 7.14 12.63
C VAL A 40 -25.64 8.34 12.02
N ASN A 41 -24.43 8.13 11.54
CA ASN A 41 -23.67 9.10 10.76
C ASN A 41 -23.62 8.65 9.29
N GLN A 42 -23.29 9.55 8.37
CA GLN A 42 -23.25 9.24 6.93
C GLN A 42 -22.35 8.03 6.59
N LYS A 43 -21.26 7.81 7.33
CA LYS A 43 -20.25 6.78 7.05
C LYS A 43 -20.07 5.76 8.20
N SER A 44 -20.78 5.92 9.31
CA SER A 44 -20.65 5.02 10.46
C SER A 44 -21.92 4.97 11.30
N LEU A 45 -22.16 3.81 11.90
CA LEU A 45 -23.15 3.59 12.94
C LEU A 45 -22.40 3.41 14.26
N LEU A 46 -22.77 4.17 15.29
CA LEU A 46 -22.17 4.06 16.61
C LEU A 46 -23.23 3.54 17.59
N LEU A 47 -22.96 2.38 18.20
CA LEU A 47 -23.85 1.73 19.15
C LEU A 47 -23.24 1.80 20.54
N ARG A 48 -23.85 2.55 21.46
CA ARG A 48 -23.40 2.67 22.85
C ARG A 48 -23.82 1.44 23.66
N THR A 49 -22.88 0.94 24.45
CA THR A 49 -23.10 -0.18 25.38
C THR A 49 -22.89 0.27 26.82
N ASN A 50 -23.43 -0.48 27.77
CA ASN A 50 -23.32 -0.13 29.21
C ASN A 50 -22.03 -0.70 29.83
N SER A 51 -21.43 -1.72 29.20
CA SER A 51 -20.20 -2.36 29.69
C SER A 51 -19.27 -2.80 28.55
N TYR A 52 -18.02 -3.02 28.88
CA TYR A 52 -17.04 -3.58 27.95
C TYR A 52 -17.38 -5.03 27.55
N GLU A 53 -18.04 -5.79 28.42
CA GLU A 53 -18.46 -7.16 28.09
C GLU A 53 -19.57 -7.16 27.05
N GLU A 54 -20.56 -6.28 27.19
CA GLU A 54 -21.61 -6.07 26.18
C GLU A 54 -21.03 -5.59 24.85
N GLN A 55 -20.05 -4.71 24.91
CA GLN A 55 -19.36 -4.18 23.75
C GLN A 55 -18.68 -5.30 22.93
N ILE A 56 -17.97 -6.22 23.59
CA ILE A 56 -17.29 -7.35 22.93
C ILE A 56 -18.33 -8.30 22.32
N LYS A 57 -19.37 -8.67 23.05
CA LYS A 57 -20.45 -9.54 22.55
C LYS A 57 -21.14 -8.95 21.33
N LEU A 58 -21.49 -7.66 21.40
CA LEU A 58 -22.14 -6.96 20.30
C LEU A 58 -21.25 -6.90 19.07
N LYS A 59 -19.95 -6.63 19.23
CA LYS A 59 -18.98 -6.64 18.13
C LYS A 59 -18.97 -7.99 17.42
N ASP A 60 -18.87 -9.09 18.19
CA ASP A 60 -18.75 -10.43 17.62
C ASP A 60 -20.03 -10.86 16.87
N GLU A 61 -21.21 -10.53 17.42
CA GLU A 61 -22.49 -10.80 16.76
C GLU A 61 -22.69 -9.95 15.48
N LEU A 62 -22.37 -8.65 15.54
CA LEU A 62 -22.43 -7.78 14.36
C LEU A 62 -21.48 -8.25 13.27
N ARG A 63 -20.26 -8.65 13.62
CA ARG A 63 -19.26 -9.14 12.66
C ARG A 63 -19.70 -10.44 11.97
N LYS A 64 -20.35 -11.33 12.73
CA LYS A 64 -20.87 -12.60 12.22
C LYS A 64 -22.02 -12.42 11.23
N GLU A 65 -22.93 -11.46 11.52
CA GLU A 65 -24.15 -11.27 10.74
C GLU A 65 -23.98 -10.31 9.55
N LEU A 66 -23.09 -9.31 9.66
CA LEU A 66 -22.87 -8.31 8.59
C LEU A 66 -21.87 -8.75 7.52
N GLY A 67 -21.01 -9.73 7.85
CA GLY A 67 -20.04 -10.24 6.88
C GLY A 67 -18.82 -9.32 6.66
N PRO A 68 -17.99 -9.63 5.65
CA PRO A 68 -16.69 -8.98 5.42
C PRO A 68 -16.78 -7.56 4.85
N ASP A 69 -17.93 -7.14 4.32
CA ASP A 69 -18.11 -5.83 3.69
C ASP A 69 -18.21 -4.67 4.70
N TYR A 70 -18.30 -5.01 6.00
CA TYR A 70 -18.43 -4.05 7.08
C TYR A 70 -17.28 -4.19 8.08
N VAL A 71 -16.74 -3.06 8.49
CA VAL A 71 -15.76 -2.98 9.57
C VAL A 71 -16.47 -2.74 10.87
N VAL A 72 -16.41 -3.70 11.81
CA VAL A 72 -16.97 -3.59 13.15
C VAL A 72 -15.84 -3.39 14.14
N ALA A 73 -15.72 -2.18 14.71
CA ALA A 73 -14.64 -1.79 15.61
C ALA A 73 -15.15 -1.44 17.01
N LEU A 74 -14.34 -1.71 18.04
CA LEU A 74 -14.57 -1.20 19.38
C LEU A 74 -14.21 0.28 19.42
N ASN A 75 -15.11 1.10 19.96
CA ASN A 75 -14.92 2.54 20.10
C ASN A 75 -15.42 3.02 21.47
N LEU A 76 -15.18 4.30 21.76
CA LEU A 76 -15.71 4.99 22.93
C LEU A 76 -16.59 6.15 22.49
N ALA A 77 -17.84 6.16 22.88
CA ALA A 77 -18.75 7.25 22.61
C ALA A 77 -18.59 8.39 23.62
N TYR A 78 -18.66 9.63 23.17
CA TYR A 78 -18.62 10.78 24.08
C TYR A 78 -19.96 11.00 24.77
N SER A 79 -19.91 11.14 26.09
CA SER A 79 -21.10 11.46 26.92
C SER A 79 -21.17 12.98 27.17
N THR A 80 -21.20 13.77 26.07
CA THR A 80 -21.30 15.24 26.21
C THR A 80 -22.76 15.63 26.47
N PRO A 81 -23.08 16.38 27.57
CA PRO A 81 -24.42 16.85 27.81
C PRO A 81 -24.95 17.72 26.66
N ALA A 82 -26.28 17.60 26.38
CA ALA A 82 -26.89 18.29 25.23
C ALA A 82 -26.72 19.83 25.27
N TRP A 83 -26.71 20.44 26.47
CA TRP A 83 -26.46 21.86 26.60
C TRP A 83 -25.06 22.32 26.18
N LEU A 84 -24.05 21.44 26.35
CA LEU A 84 -22.68 21.69 25.89
C LEU A 84 -22.55 21.50 24.35
N GLN A 85 -23.28 20.52 23.82
CA GLN A 85 -23.32 20.31 22.34
C GLN A 85 -23.93 21.53 21.65
N ASN A 86 -24.93 22.17 22.20
CA ASN A 86 -25.54 23.38 21.67
C ASN A 86 -24.61 24.60 21.68
N LEU A 87 -23.53 24.56 22.48
CA LEU A 87 -22.48 25.57 22.50
C LEU A 87 -21.29 25.22 21.57
N ASN A 88 -21.45 24.21 20.71
CA ASN A 88 -20.36 23.65 19.88
C ASN A 88 -19.11 23.23 20.70
N ALA A 89 -19.30 22.92 21.98
CA ALA A 89 -18.21 22.45 22.82
C ALA A 89 -17.93 20.98 22.51
N THR A 90 -16.80 20.75 21.86
CA THR A 90 -16.29 19.40 21.63
C THR A 90 -15.56 18.90 22.86
N PRO A 91 -15.72 17.60 23.24
CA PRO A 91 -14.96 17.04 24.36
C PRO A 91 -13.47 17.11 24.08
N LEU A 92 -12.68 17.24 25.16
CA LEU A 92 -11.23 17.25 25.06
C LEU A 92 -10.76 15.93 24.42
N LYS A 93 -9.97 16.05 23.38
CA LYS A 93 -9.38 14.90 22.69
C LYS A 93 -8.32 14.28 23.58
N LEU A 94 -8.62 13.12 24.14
CA LEU A 94 -7.70 12.39 25.01
C LEU A 94 -6.78 11.54 24.14
N GLY A 95 -5.47 11.80 24.22
CA GLY A 95 -4.46 11.00 23.53
C GLY A 95 -4.30 9.59 24.10
N LEU A 96 -3.36 8.83 23.56
CA LEU A 96 -3.06 7.44 23.90
C LEU A 96 -2.82 7.24 25.41
N ASP A 97 -2.15 8.20 26.06
CA ASP A 97 -1.79 8.15 27.49
C ASP A 97 -2.99 8.15 28.43
N LEU A 98 -4.10 8.77 28.02
CA LEU A 98 -5.32 8.90 28.85
C LEU A 98 -6.44 7.94 28.45
N ARG A 99 -6.46 7.47 27.22
CA ARG A 99 -7.46 6.52 26.70
C ARG A 99 -6.98 5.09 26.70
N GLY A 100 -5.65 4.88 26.79
CA GLY A 100 -5.06 3.63 26.39
C GLY A 100 -5.18 3.44 24.88
N GLY A 101 -4.65 2.36 24.37
CA GLY A 101 -4.67 2.06 22.95
C GLY A 101 -3.37 1.39 22.51
N ILE A 102 -3.15 1.37 21.20
CA ILE A 102 -1.99 0.69 20.61
C ILE A 102 -1.07 1.72 19.97
N TYR A 103 0.22 1.54 20.21
CA TYR A 103 1.29 2.25 19.54
C TYR A 103 2.10 1.27 18.69
N PHE A 104 2.23 1.54 17.40
CA PHE A 104 3.15 0.84 16.52
C PHE A 104 4.26 1.77 16.09
N LEU A 105 5.47 1.27 16.11
CA LEU A 105 6.61 1.86 15.44
C LEU A 105 6.99 0.93 14.30
N LEU A 106 6.82 1.39 13.06
CA LEU A 106 7.09 0.65 11.84
C LEU A 106 8.34 1.19 11.19
N GLU A 107 9.16 0.32 10.66
CA GLU A 107 10.34 0.68 9.87
C GLU A 107 10.11 0.32 8.41
N VAL A 108 10.40 1.26 7.51
CA VAL A 108 10.34 1.04 6.07
C VAL A 108 11.65 0.41 5.64
N ASP A 109 11.58 -0.74 5.00
CA ASP A 109 12.73 -1.42 4.41
C ASP A 109 13.20 -0.67 3.15
N THR A 110 13.98 0.37 3.38
CA THR A 110 14.53 1.21 2.31
C THR A 110 15.74 0.60 1.66
N ASP A 111 16.44 -0.31 2.33
CA ASP A 111 17.69 -0.89 1.85
C ASP A 111 17.38 -1.89 0.74
N SER A 112 16.42 -2.79 0.95
CA SER A 112 15.91 -3.69 -0.10
C SER A 112 15.31 -2.92 -1.30
N LEU A 113 14.66 -1.78 -1.05
CA LEU A 113 14.14 -0.94 -2.13
C LEU A 113 15.26 -0.30 -2.95
N ILE A 114 16.33 0.16 -2.31
CA ILE A 114 17.51 0.75 -2.99
C ILE A 114 18.17 -0.31 -3.88
N GLU A 115 18.40 -1.51 -3.36
CA GLU A 115 18.93 -2.65 -4.11
C GLU A 115 18.08 -2.97 -5.35
N THR A 116 16.77 -3.15 -5.14
CA THR A 116 15.83 -3.44 -6.24
C THR A 116 15.84 -2.35 -7.32
N ARG A 117 15.89 -1.08 -6.91
CA ARG A 117 15.98 0.05 -7.84
C ARG A 117 17.30 0.09 -8.58
N LEU A 118 18.39 -0.23 -7.90
CA LEU A 118 19.72 -0.29 -8.51
C LEU A 118 19.77 -1.36 -9.60
N GLU A 119 19.27 -2.55 -9.33
CA GLU A 119 19.14 -3.63 -10.32
C GLU A 119 18.28 -3.25 -11.51
N ALA A 120 17.11 -2.64 -11.25
CA ALA A 120 16.21 -2.19 -12.31
C ALA A 120 16.86 -1.12 -13.21
N ASN A 121 17.60 -0.18 -12.62
CA ASN A 121 18.36 0.82 -13.39
C ASN A 121 19.48 0.17 -14.18
N ALA A 122 20.19 -0.82 -13.61
CA ALA A 122 21.23 -1.56 -14.32
C ALA A 122 20.69 -2.24 -15.58
N GLU A 123 19.55 -2.90 -15.48
CA GLU A 123 18.90 -3.52 -16.65
C GLU A 123 18.41 -2.48 -17.68
N ASP A 124 17.92 -1.33 -17.23
CA ASP A 124 17.53 -0.23 -18.12
C ASP A 124 18.74 0.34 -18.86
N PHE A 125 19.86 0.57 -18.17
CA PHE A 125 21.10 1.06 -18.77
C PHE A 125 21.69 0.05 -19.76
N LYS A 126 21.73 -1.25 -19.43
CA LYS A 126 22.12 -2.32 -20.36
C LYS A 126 21.28 -2.30 -21.64
N ARG A 127 19.97 -2.14 -21.49
CA ARG A 127 19.07 -2.08 -22.64
C ARG A 127 19.35 -0.86 -23.50
N ARG A 128 19.49 0.33 -22.91
CA ARG A 128 19.76 1.58 -23.61
C ARG A 128 21.08 1.53 -24.38
N LEU A 129 22.14 1.01 -23.77
CA LEU A 129 23.43 0.85 -24.44
C LEU A 129 23.32 -0.07 -25.65
N ARG A 130 22.55 -1.16 -25.57
CA ARG A 130 22.32 -2.06 -26.72
C ARG A 130 21.46 -1.41 -27.80
N GLU A 131 20.45 -0.63 -27.45
CA GLU A 131 19.61 0.10 -28.41
C GLU A 131 20.44 1.10 -29.23
N GLU A 132 21.45 1.73 -28.61
CA GLU A 132 22.37 2.66 -29.26
C GLU A 132 23.60 1.95 -29.88
N SER A 133 23.64 0.61 -29.88
CA SER A 133 24.74 -0.19 -30.39
C SER A 133 26.10 0.08 -29.71
N LEU A 134 26.07 0.52 -28.45
CA LEU A 134 27.26 0.71 -27.62
C LEU A 134 27.64 -0.61 -26.95
N ASN A 135 28.91 -1.04 -27.15
CA ASN A 135 29.37 -2.32 -26.71
C ASN A 135 29.87 -2.28 -25.26
N PHE A 136 29.52 -3.30 -24.50
CA PHE A 136 30.09 -3.56 -23.17
C PHE A 136 30.39 -5.07 -23.03
N ARG A 137 31.38 -5.41 -22.24
CA ARG A 137 31.81 -6.80 -22.00
C ARG A 137 30.88 -7.52 -21.03
N SER A 138 30.68 -6.95 -19.87
CA SER A 138 29.80 -7.49 -18.84
C SER A 138 29.27 -6.36 -17.93
N VAL A 139 28.21 -6.67 -17.18
CA VAL A 139 27.73 -5.81 -16.11
C VAL A 139 27.55 -6.67 -14.89
N GLU A 140 28.20 -6.28 -13.80
CA GLU A 140 28.18 -6.95 -12.52
C GLU A 140 27.46 -6.04 -11.53
N SER A 141 26.46 -6.57 -10.81
CA SER A 141 25.74 -5.84 -9.78
C SER A 141 25.97 -6.50 -8.42
N ASN A 142 26.10 -5.69 -7.39
CA ASN A 142 26.05 -6.06 -5.99
C ASN A 142 25.01 -5.17 -5.28
N GLU A 143 24.80 -5.37 -3.99
CA GLU A 143 23.80 -4.66 -3.18
C GLU A 143 23.93 -3.12 -3.22
N GLU A 144 25.14 -2.59 -3.43
CA GLU A 144 25.44 -1.15 -3.34
C GLU A 144 25.77 -0.50 -4.68
N SER A 145 26.17 -1.29 -5.69
CA SER A 145 26.72 -0.73 -6.93
C SER A 145 26.56 -1.63 -8.14
N VAL A 146 26.63 -1.02 -9.31
CA VAL A 146 26.68 -1.70 -10.61
C VAL A 146 27.96 -1.30 -11.32
N THR A 147 28.73 -2.30 -11.76
CA THR A 147 29.99 -2.11 -12.50
C THR A 147 29.80 -2.52 -13.97
N PHE A 148 30.09 -1.62 -14.86
CA PHE A 148 30.11 -1.85 -16.29
C PHE A 148 31.56 -2.06 -16.76
N LEU A 149 31.83 -3.22 -17.38
CA LEU A 149 33.15 -3.56 -17.91
C LEU A 149 33.13 -3.43 -19.44
N PHE A 150 34.18 -2.88 -19.98
CA PHE A 150 34.36 -2.62 -21.41
C PHE A 150 35.59 -3.32 -21.95
N SER A 151 35.64 -3.47 -23.26
CA SER A 151 36.81 -4.06 -23.96
C SER A 151 37.80 -3.00 -24.38
N THR A 152 37.33 -1.77 -24.56
CA THR A 152 38.15 -0.61 -24.99
C THR A 152 37.79 0.63 -24.17
N GLU A 153 38.75 1.55 -24.06
CA GLU A 153 38.54 2.87 -23.40
C GLU A 153 37.54 3.73 -24.20
N GLU A 154 37.49 3.55 -25.52
CA GLU A 154 36.57 4.26 -26.42
C GLU A 154 35.13 3.86 -26.17
N ASP A 155 34.84 2.53 -26.14
CA ASP A 155 33.49 2.01 -25.79
C ASP A 155 33.02 2.50 -24.41
N LYS A 156 33.94 2.55 -23.42
CA LYS A 156 33.65 3.07 -22.08
C LYS A 156 33.25 4.55 -22.12
N SER A 157 34.08 5.35 -22.80
CA SER A 157 33.88 6.81 -22.88
C SER A 157 32.58 7.15 -23.58
N ASP A 158 32.27 6.51 -24.69
CA ASP A 158 31.03 6.74 -25.45
C ASP A 158 29.79 6.32 -24.64
N SER A 159 29.87 5.17 -23.97
CA SER A 159 28.81 4.69 -23.11
C SER A 159 28.54 5.63 -21.91
N LEU A 160 29.60 6.16 -21.32
CA LEU A 160 29.49 7.09 -20.20
C LEU A 160 28.92 8.44 -20.65
N ILE A 161 29.36 8.96 -21.79
CA ILE A 161 28.80 10.20 -22.36
C ILE A 161 27.31 10.05 -22.63
N PHE A 162 26.91 8.93 -23.22
CA PHE A 162 25.50 8.64 -23.49
C PHE A 162 24.66 8.52 -22.20
N LEU A 163 25.17 7.79 -21.20
CA LEU A 163 24.45 7.57 -19.95
C LEU A 163 24.40 8.79 -19.03
N ARG A 164 25.31 9.78 -19.17
CA ARG A 164 25.37 10.96 -18.27
C ARG A 164 24.03 11.65 -18.05
N GLY A 165 23.17 11.71 -19.07
CA GLY A 165 21.84 12.29 -18.96
C GLY A 165 20.86 11.52 -18.06
N PHE A 166 21.18 10.26 -17.73
CA PHE A 166 20.36 9.35 -16.93
C PHE A 166 20.95 9.07 -15.55
N LEU A 167 22.17 9.56 -15.27
CA LEU A 167 22.93 9.28 -14.06
C LEU A 167 22.87 10.44 -13.05
N THR A 168 21.80 11.24 -13.04
CA THR A 168 21.68 12.44 -12.20
C THR A 168 21.70 12.08 -10.70
N ASP A 169 21.11 10.93 -10.33
CA ASP A 169 21.00 10.46 -8.96
C ASP A 169 22.12 9.49 -8.55
N PHE A 170 23.16 9.38 -9.38
CA PHE A 170 24.25 8.44 -9.20
C PHE A 170 25.61 9.12 -9.04
N GLU A 171 26.47 8.50 -8.26
CA GLU A 171 27.90 8.74 -8.25
C GLU A 171 28.58 7.75 -9.20
N ILE A 172 29.62 8.21 -9.90
CA ILE A 172 30.34 7.44 -10.91
C ILE A 172 31.80 7.39 -10.50
N ASP A 173 32.31 6.16 -10.31
CA ASP A 173 33.72 5.89 -10.12
C ASP A 173 34.27 5.30 -11.41
N GLU A 174 35.20 6.02 -12.05
CA GLU A 174 35.82 5.60 -13.31
C GLU A 174 37.12 4.88 -13.05
N GLU A 175 37.27 3.71 -13.69
CA GLU A 175 38.54 2.95 -13.76
C GLU A 175 38.97 2.80 -15.23
N SER A 176 40.15 2.19 -15.48
CA SER A 176 40.71 2.11 -16.84
C SER A 176 39.77 1.42 -17.85
N GLU A 177 39.22 0.27 -17.52
CA GLU A 177 38.36 -0.52 -18.42
C GLU A 177 36.92 -0.66 -17.90
N SER A 178 36.53 0.09 -16.84
CA SER A 178 35.22 0.02 -16.22
C SER A 178 34.76 1.36 -15.71
N PHE A 179 33.48 1.47 -15.45
CA PHE A 179 32.95 2.44 -14.52
C PHE A 179 31.95 1.77 -13.57
N LYS A 180 31.95 2.24 -12.35
CA LYS A 180 31.05 1.79 -11.28
C LYS A 180 30.07 2.90 -11.00
N ILE A 181 28.78 2.56 -10.87
CA ILE A 181 27.72 3.49 -10.45
C ILE A 181 27.09 3.02 -9.16
N ASN A 182 26.85 3.95 -8.26
CA ASN A 182 26.09 3.79 -7.03
C ASN A 182 25.18 5.00 -6.87
N PHE A 183 24.10 4.85 -6.10
CA PHE A 183 23.26 6.02 -5.81
C PHE A 183 24.04 7.06 -5.02
N SER A 184 23.92 8.32 -5.42
CA SER A 184 24.41 9.45 -4.65
C SER A 184 23.67 9.55 -3.29
N ARG A 185 24.24 10.28 -2.34
CA ARG A 185 23.57 10.52 -1.06
C ARG A 185 22.19 11.18 -1.26
N GLU A 186 22.09 12.11 -2.18
CA GLU A 186 20.85 12.78 -2.58
C GLU A 186 19.87 11.81 -3.20
N GLY A 187 20.34 10.92 -4.08
CA GLY A 187 19.53 9.85 -4.69
C GLY A 187 18.96 8.89 -3.65
N ILE A 188 19.80 8.43 -2.71
CA ILE A 188 19.36 7.58 -1.58
C ILE A 188 18.29 8.29 -0.74
N THR A 189 18.55 9.56 -0.38
CA THR A 189 17.59 10.34 0.42
C THR A 189 16.26 10.50 -0.29
N SER A 190 16.27 10.78 -1.58
CA SER A 190 15.06 10.90 -2.41
C SER A 190 14.26 9.60 -2.45
N ILE A 191 14.93 8.46 -2.61
CA ILE A 191 14.31 7.13 -2.59
C ILE A 191 13.67 6.84 -1.22
N GLN A 192 14.39 7.12 -0.14
CA GLN A 192 13.91 6.92 1.23
C GLN A 192 12.70 7.80 1.53
N ASP A 193 12.77 9.08 1.21
CA ASP A 193 11.68 10.03 1.43
C ASP A 193 10.42 9.64 0.66
N TYR A 194 10.56 9.25 -0.60
CA TYR A 194 9.46 8.75 -1.41
C TYR A 194 8.82 7.51 -0.80
N ALA A 195 9.63 6.51 -0.41
CA ALA A 195 9.14 5.27 0.19
C ALA A 195 8.40 5.52 1.50
N VAL A 196 8.96 6.35 2.39
CA VAL A 196 8.33 6.69 3.67
C VAL A 196 7.02 7.44 3.44
N GLN A 197 6.98 8.40 2.51
CA GLN A 197 5.78 9.17 2.21
C GLN A 197 4.66 8.29 1.64
N GLN A 198 4.98 7.37 0.75
CA GLN A 198 4.02 6.42 0.17
C GLN A 198 3.47 5.47 1.24
N ASN A 199 4.35 4.90 2.07
CA ASN A 199 3.94 4.03 3.18
C ASN A 199 3.08 4.79 4.21
N LEU A 200 3.40 6.04 4.51
CA LEU A 200 2.62 6.89 5.40
C LEU A 200 1.20 7.12 4.88
N THR A 201 1.04 7.36 3.59
CA THR A 201 -0.27 7.51 2.94
C THR A 201 -1.06 6.20 3.00
N THR A 202 -0.42 5.09 2.66
CA THR A 202 -1.03 3.75 2.73
C THR A 202 -1.48 3.40 4.14
N LEU A 203 -0.64 3.66 5.15
CA LEU A 203 -0.96 3.40 6.55
C LEU A 203 -2.12 4.27 7.03
N ARG A 204 -2.17 5.56 6.65
CA ARG A 204 -3.31 6.44 6.96
C ARG A 204 -4.63 5.88 6.40
N ASN A 205 -4.63 5.44 5.16
CA ASN A 205 -5.82 4.86 4.54
C ASN A 205 -6.27 3.60 5.30
N ARG A 206 -5.37 2.69 5.59
CA ARG A 206 -5.67 1.45 6.34
C ARG A 206 -6.16 1.73 7.77
N VAL A 207 -5.58 2.69 8.44
CA VAL A 207 -6.00 3.09 9.79
C VAL A 207 -7.39 3.73 9.75
N ASN A 208 -7.71 4.49 8.71
CA ASN A 208 -9.05 5.05 8.52
C ASN A 208 -10.10 3.95 8.28
N GLU A 209 -9.75 2.85 7.60
CA GLU A 209 -10.61 1.67 7.43
C GLU A 209 -10.94 0.98 8.76
N LEU A 210 -10.06 1.09 9.77
CA LEU A 210 -10.33 0.59 11.12
C LEU A 210 -11.43 1.37 11.84
N GLY A 211 -11.85 2.53 11.31
CA GLY A 211 -12.84 3.38 11.95
C GLY A 211 -12.38 3.97 13.27
N VAL A 212 -11.08 4.02 13.52
CA VAL A 212 -10.50 4.58 14.75
C VAL A 212 -10.78 6.07 14.83
N SER A 213 -11.26 6.52 15.96
CA SER A 213 -11.43 7.94 16.23
C SER A 213 -10.04 8.59 16.44
N GLU A 214 -9.65 9.48 15.53
CA GLU A 214 -8.45 10.31 15.63
C GLU A 214 -7.13 9.54 15.72
N PRO A 215 -6.85 8.66 14.76
CA PRO A 215 -5.56 7.99 14.70
C PRO A 215 -4.45 9.01 14.37
N VAL A 216 -3.27 8.80 14.93
CA VAL A 216 -2.09 9.59 14.58
C VAL A 216 -1.15 8.71 13.77
N VAL A 217 -0.88 9.11 12.52
CA VAL A 217 0.10 8.45 11.65
C VAL A 217 1.10 9.50 11.20
N GLN A 218 2.34 9.40 11.65
CA GLN A 218 3.37 10.40 11.39
C GLN A 218 4.73 9.76 11.15
N ARG A 219 5.57 10.46 10.38
CA ARG A 219 6.96 10.08 10.16
C ARG A 219 7.76 10.30 11.44
N GLU A 220 8.65 9.37 11.76
CA GLU A 220 9.57 9.43 12.88
C GLU A 220 11.00 9.15 12.41
N GLY A 221 11.79 10.20 12.22
CA GLY A 221 13.13 10.11 11.64
C GLY A 221 13.11 9.86 10.13
N THR A 222 14.15 9.16 9.62
CA THR A 222 14.36 8.96 8.18
C THR A 222 13.62 7.77 7.61
N LYS A 223 13.49 6.66 8.36
CA LYS A 223 12.98 5.37 7.89
C LYS A 223 11.74 4.89 8.65
N ARG A 224 11.30 5.57 9.72
CA ARG A 224 10.26 5.06 10.61
C ARG A 224 8.95 5.85 10.50
N ILE A 225 7.86 5.15 10.79
CA ILE A 225 6.51 5.71 10.87
C ILE A 225 5.90 5.25 12.19
N SER A 226 5.44 6.19 13.00
CA SER A 226 4.68 5.91 14.21
C SER A 226 3.18 5.94 13.91
N VAL A 227 2.46 4.95 14.45
CA VAL A 227 1.00 4.82 14.32
C VAL A 227 0.42 4.68 15.73
N GLN A 228 -0.44 5.62 16.09
CA GLN A 228 -1.14 5.63 17.37
C GLN A 228 -2.63 5.40 17.12
N LEU A 229 -3.19 4.41 17.80
CA LEU A 229 -4.59 3.99 17.68
C LEU A 229 -5.26 4.10 19.06
N PRO A 230 -5.75 5.30 19.44
CA PRO A 230 -6.39 5.49 20.73
C PRO A 230 -7.68 4.66 20.83
N GLY A 231 -7.90 4.02 21.99
CA GLY A 231 -9.11 3.26 22.27
C GLY A 231 -9.21 1.88 21.63
N ILE A 232 -8.25 1.45 20.82
CA ILE A 232 -8.20 0.08 20.30
C ILE A 232 -7.57 -0.82 21.35
N GLN A 233 -8.25 -1.93 21.66
CA GLN A 233 -7.78 -2.94 22.63
C GLN A 233 -7.29 -4.22 21.96
N ASP A 234 -7.78 -4.52 20.76
CA ASP A 234 -7.40 -5.71 19.99
C ASP A 234 -6.16 -5.45 19.14
N THR A 235 -5.00 -5.76 19.72
CA THR A 235 -3.69 -5.62 19.07
C THR A 235 -3.55 -6.57 17.87
N ALA A 236 -4.14 -7.76 17.92
CA ALA A 236 -4.00 -8.76 16.85
C ALA A 236 -4.78 -8.32 15.60
N GLU A 237 -5.98 -7.77 15.77
CA GLU A 237 -6.78 -7.24 14.66
C GLU A 237 -6.13 -6.00 14.05
N ALA A 238 -5.68 -5.06 14.86
CA ALA A 238 -4.96 -3.88 14.40
C ALA A 238 -3.69 -4.26 13.62
N LYS A 239 -2.89 -5.21 14.15
CA LYS A 239 -1.69 -5.73 13.47
C LYS A 239 -2.04 -6.42 12.14
N LYS A 240 -3.14 -7.18 12.09
CA LYS A 240 -3.59 -7.87 10.86
C LYS A 240 -3.96 -6.87 9.76
N ILE A 241 -4.62 -5.76 10.09
CA ILE A 241 -5.05 -4.76 9.10
C ILE A 241 -3.89 -3.89 8.66
N ILE A 242 -3.09 -3.38 9.60
CA ILE A 242 -1.89 -2.59 9.29
C ILE A 242 -0.86 -3.44 8.53
N GLY A 243 -0.68 -4.69 8.91
CA GLY A 243 0.30 -5.61 8.35
C GLY A 243 -0.12 -6.33 7.06
N LYS A 244 -1.32 -6.03 6.51
CA LYS A 244 -1.67 -6.55 5.17
C LYS A 244 -0.70 -5.99 4.16
N THR A 245 0.23 -6.80 3.71
CA THR A 245 1.12 -6.48 2.59
C THR A 245 0.60 -7.20 1.36
N ALA A 246 0.39 -6.46 0.29
CA ALA A 246 0.16 -7.01 -1.04
C ALA A 246 1.10 -6.26 -1.98
N ASN A 247 1.99 -6.98 -2.62
CA ASN A 247 2.80 -6.43 -3.70
C ASN A 247 2.00 -6.57 -5.00
N LEU A 248 1.76 -5.45 -5.66
CA LEU A 248 1.17 -5.44 -6.99
C LEU A 248 2.32 -5.44 -7.99
N GLU A 249 2.35 -6.45 -8.84
CA GLU A 249 3.34 -6.58 -9.90
C GLU A 249 2.66 -6.97 -11.20
N PHE A 250 2.96 -6.26 -12.26
CA PHE A 250 2.52 -6.62 -13.60
C PHE A 250 3.63 -7.41 -14.28
N ARG A 251 3.35 -8.65 -14.64
CA ARG A 251 4.29 -9.56 -15.30
C ARG A 251 3.65 -10.17 -16.55
N LEU A 252 4.46 -10.54 -17.53
CA LEU A 252 3.98 -11.29 -18.70
C LEU A 252 3.77 -12.76 -18.33
N GLU A 253 2.75 -13.36 -18.91
CA GLU A 253 2.61 -14.81 -18.90
C GLU A 253 3.75 -15.44 -19.71
N ALA A 254 4.42 -16.41 -19.11
CA ALA A 254 5.53 -17.08 -19.74
C ALA A 254 5.05 -18.01 -20.86
N ASN A 255 5.58 -17.84 -22.03
CA ASN A 255 5.28 -18.68 -23.17
C ASN A 255 6.25 -19.87 -23.29
N ASN A 256 6.02 -20.76 -24.29
CA ASN A 256 6.85 -21.94 -24.50
C ASN A 256 8.31 -21.61 -24.92
N ARG A 257 8.62 -20.37 -25.33
CA ARG A 257 9.94 -19.92 -25.72
C ARG A 257 10.70 -19.29 -24.54
N THR A 258 10.00 -18.97 -23.46
CA THR A 258 10.63 -18.40 -22.25
C THR A 258 11.48 -19.46 -21.57
N LEU A 259 12.75 -19.17 -21.32
CA LEU A 259 13.68 -20.07 -20.64
C LEU A 259 13.15 -20.43 -19.23
N ARG A 260 13.32 -21.69 -18.81
CA ARG A 260 12.85 -22.16 -17.50
C ARG A 260 13.43 -21.36 -16.32
N SER A 261 14.66 -20.87 -16.44
CA SER A 261 15.30 -20.01 -15.42
C SER A 261 14.65 -18.63 -15.27
N ARG A 262 13.90 -18.18 -16.27
CA ARG A 262 13.17 -16.90 -16.29
C ARG A 262 11.69 -17.03 -15.95
N LYS A 263 11.23 -18.24 -15.60
CA LYS A 263 9.84 -18.51 -15.20
C LYS A 263 9.73 -18.61 -13.70
N GLU A 264 8.59 -18.21 -13.19
CA GLU A 264 8.16 -18.36 -11.81
C GLU A 264 6.70 -18.80 -11.79
N ALA A 265 6.38 -19.85 -11.02
CA ALA A 265 5.04 -20.41 -10.97
C ALA A 265 4.23 -19.73 -9.86
N PHE A 266 3.02 -19.30 -10.20
CA PHE A 266 2.05 -18.70 -9.27
C PHE A 266 0.76 -19.52 -9.26
N ASP A 267 0.11 -19.61 -8.11
CA ASP A 267 -1.23 -20.20 -8.00
C ASP A 267 -2.29 -19.14 -8.37
N PHE A 268 -3.11 -19.46 -9.36
CA PHE A 268 -4.26 -18.66 -9.72
C PHE A 268 -5.52 -19.53 -9.70
N ARG A 269 -6.33 -19.39 -8.65
CA ARG A 269 -7.58 -20.14 -8.46
C ARG A 269 -7.40 -21.67 -8.52
N GLY A 270 -6.29 -22.19 -7.98
CA GLY A 270 -5.96 -23.60 -7.99
C GLY A 270 -5.32 -24.10 -9.28
N VAL A 271 -5.00 -23.19 -10.22
CA VAL A 271 -4.25 -23.50 -11.45
C VAL A 271 -2.89 -22.84 -11.36
N SER A 272 -1.83 -23.59 -11.63
CA SER A 272 -0.47 -23.01 -11.70
C SER A 272 -0.29 -22.26 -13.01
N VAL A 273 0.06 -20.98 -12.92
CA VAL A 273 0.37 -20.11 -14.06
C VAL A 273 1.84 -19.73 -13.98
N ASP A 274 2.58 -19.95 -15.06
CA ASP A 274 3.98 -19.54 -15.18
C ASP A 274 4.04 -18.09 -15.65
N LEU A 275 4.63 -17.21 -14.85
CA LEU A 275 4.90 -15.83 -15.20
C LEU A 275 6.40 -15.61 -15.48
N GLU A 276 6.72 -14.61 -16.27
CA GLU A 276 8.11 -14.17 -16.41
C GLU A 276 8.58 -13.50 -15.11
N LYS A 277 9.81 -13.77 -14.68
CA LYS A 277 10.41 -13.15 -13.49
C LYS A 277 10.55 -11.63 -13.64
N ASN A 278 10.61 -11.14 -14.88
CA ASN A 278 10.77 -9.72 -15.16
C ASN A 278 9.48 -8.96 -14.83
N ILE A 279 9.54 -8.06 -13.88
CA ILE A 279 8.44 -7.17 -13.49
C ILE A 279 8.39 -6.02 -14.52
N ILE A 280 7.24 -5.84 -15.19
CA ILE A 280 7.00 -4.73 -16.11
C ILE A 280 6.79 -3.44 -15.33
N ILE A 281 5.90 -3.51 -14.34
CA ILE A 281 5.51 -2.41 -13.48
C ILE A 281 5.24 -2.96 -12.09
N SER A 282 5.66 -2.26 -11.07
CA SER A 282 5.35 -2.50 -9.66
C SER A 282 4.31 -1.51 -9.16
N GLY A 283 3.71 -1.80 -8.02
CA GLY A 283 2.61 -1.00 -7.44
C GLY A 283 2.99 0.44 -7.08
N ASP A 284 4.28 0.77 -7.01
CA ASP A 284 4.77 2.14 -6.83
C ASP A 284 4.46 3.07 -8.01
N LYS A 285 4.17 2.52 -9.17
CA LYS A 285 3.77 3.26 -10.39
C LYS A 285 2.26 3.41 -10.53
N VAL A 286 1.48 2.93 -9.56
CA VAL A 286 0.03 3.11 -9.52
C VAL A 286 -0.29 4.44 -8.84
N ALA A 287 -0.85 5.37 -9.61
CA ALA A 287 -1.26 6.68 -9.11
C ALA A 287 -2.63 6.61 -8.42
N ASP A 288 -3.53 5.75 -8.92
CA ASP A 288 -4.90 5.61 -8.38
C ASP A 288 -5.48 4.23 -8.74
N ALA A 289 -6.39 3.73 -7.89
CA ALA A 289 -7.11 2.48 -8.12
C ALA A 289 -8.55 2.60 -7.61
N ASN A 290 -9.51 2.38 -8.50
CA ASN A 290 -10.94 2.51 -8.20
C ASN A 290 -11.70 1.25 -8.57
N VAL A 291 -12.69 0.90 -7.75
CA VAL A 291 -13.65 -0.16 -8.10
C VAL A 291 -14.63 0.39 -9.13
N GLY A 292 -14.83 -0.37 -10.19
CA GLY A 292 -15.83 -0.10 -11.22
C GLY A 292 -16.60 -1.36 -11.56
N TYR A 293 -17.48 -1.27 -12.57
CA TYR A 293 -18.20 -2.40 -13.10
C TYR A 293 -17.98 -2.47 -14.60
N ASP A 294 -17.84 -3.67 -15.15
CA ASP A 294 -17.75 -3.87 -16.58
C ASP A 294 -19.14 -3.71 -17.27
N GLU A 295 -19.19 -3.81 -18.60
CA GLU A 295 -20.42 -3.69 -19.37
C GLU A 295 -21.46 -4.78 -19.02
N SER A 296 -21.03 -5.87 -18.39
CA SER A 296 -21.87 -7.00 -17.94
C SER A 296 -22.28 -6.88 -16.47
N GLY A 297 -21.84 -5.81 -15.77
CA GLY A 297 -22.14 -5.57 -14.36
C GLY A 297 -21.25 -6.33 -13.37
N PHE A 298 -20.17 -6.96 -13.83
CA PHE A 298 -19.20 -7.59 -12.92
C PHE A 298 -18.24 -6.55 -12.34
N PRO A 299 -17.88 -6.69 -11.05
CA PRO A 299 -16.95 -5.76 -10.42
C PRO A 299 -15.55 -5.90 -11.03
N GLN A 300 -14.92 -4.76 -11.32
CA GLN A 300 -13.55 -4.66 -11.82
C GLN A 300 -12.78 -3.60 -11.06
N VAL A 301 -11.46 -3.67 -11.10
CA VAL A 301 -10.58 -2.64 -10.56
C VAL A 301 -9.98 -1.84 -11.71
N ASN A 302 -10.26 -0.54 -11.74
CA ASN A 302 -9.66 0.39 -12.68
C ASN A 302 -8.39 0.98 -12.06
N ILE A 303 -7.25 0.79 -12.72
CA ILE A 303 -5.95 1.23 -12.23
C ILE A 303 -5.45 2.35 -13.13
N THR A 304 -5.08 3.48 -12.53
CA THR A 304 -4.42 4.59 -13.20
C THR A 304 -2.93 4.57 -12.85
N LEU A 305 -2.08 4.53 -13.87
CA LEU A 305 -0.63 4.54 -13.71
C LEU A 305 -0.11 5.98 -13.75
N ASP A 306 1.04 6.22 -13.13
CA ASP A 306 1.79 7.47 -13.31
C ASP A 306 2.37 7.56 -14.74
N GLY A 307 3.01 8.68 -15.10
CA GLY A 307 3.54 8.91 -16.44
C GLY A 307 4.61 7.89 -16.86
N GLU A 308 5.46 7.45 -15.92
CA GLU A 308 6.50 6.45 -16.17
C GLU A 308 5.90 5.05 -16.31
N GLY A 309 5.01 4.66 -15.41
CA GLY A 309 4.27 3.39 -15.46
C GLY A 309 3.45 3.27 -16.73
N GLY A 310 2.74 4.33 -17.12
CA GLY A 310 2.00 4.39 -18.38
C GLY A 310 2.87 4.18 -19.61
N ALA A 311 4.04 4.82 -19.65
CA ALA A 311 5.00 4.63 -20.76
C ALA A 311 5.57 3.20 -20.81
N LYS A 312 5.88 2.60 -19.66
CA LYS A 312 6.34 1.20 -19.55
C LYS A 312 5.24 0.23 -19.98
N MET A 313 4.00 0.42 -19.52
CA MET A 313 2.86 -0.40 -19.89
C MET A 313 2.57 -0.31 -21.39
N HIS A 314 2.53 0.89 -21.95
CA HIS A 314 2.32 1.11 -23.39
C HIS A 314 3.37 0.38 -24.24
N ARG A 315 4.64 0.47 -23.87
CA ARG A 315 5.74 -0.23 -24.56
C ARG A 315 5.58 -1.74 -24.47
N SER A 316 5.27 -2.25 -23.28
CA SER A 316 5.10 -3.68 -23.06
C SER A 316 3.91 -4.24 -23.84
N THR A 317 2.75 -3.59 -23.77
CA THR A 317 1.54 -4.02 -24.49
C THR A 317 1.68 -3.92 -25.99
N ARG A 318 2.34 -2.89 -26.51
CA ARG A 318 2.64 -2.74 -27.93
C ARG A 318 3.52 -3.87 -28.47
N ASN A 319 4.51 -4.31 -27.69
CA ASN A 319 5.42 -5.39 -28.10
C ASN A 319 4.81 -6.78 -27.89
N ASN A 320 3.75 -6.89 -27.11
CA ASN A 320 3.10 -8.16 -26.72
C ASN A 320 1.60 -8.13 -26.99
N ALA A 321 1.15 -7.54 -28.11
CA ALA A 321 -0.26 -7.33 -28.41
C ALA A 321 -1.12 -8.62 -28.47
N VAL A 322 -0.49 -9.82 -28.48
CA VAL A 322 -1.13 -11.13 -28.52
C VAL A 322 -0.87 -11.93 -27.24
N SER A 323 -0.11 -11.39 -26.28
CA SER A 323 0.21 -12.06 -25.01
C SER A 323 -0.69 -11.53 -23.88
N TYR A 324 -1.09 -12.44 -22.99
CA TYR A 324 -1.84 -12.06 -21.79
C TYR A 324 -0.89 -11.49 -20.73
N THR A 325 -1.39 -10.52 -19.96
CA THR A 325 -0.75 -10.03 -18.74
C THR A 325 -1.57 -10.48 -17.55
N HIS A 326 -0.90 -10.95 -16.49
CA HIS A 326 -1.50 -11.29 -15.22
C HIS A 326 -1.07 -10.28 -14.14
N LEU A 327 -2.02 -10.03 -13.24
CA LEU A 327 -1.89 -9.15 -12.08
C LEU A 327 -1.60 -9.97 -10.82
#